data_89c175a3ec94423d9d37e9fa067c9e94
#
_entry.id   89c175a3ec94423d9d37e9fa067c9e94
#
_cell.length_a   1.000
_cell.length_b   1.000
_cell.length_c   1.000
_cell.angle_alpha   90.00
_cell.angle_beta   90.00
_cell.angle_gamma   90.00
#
_symmetry.space_group_name_H-M   'P 1'
#
loop_
_entity.id
_entity.type
_entity.pdbx_description
1 polymer ?
#
loop_
_entity_poly.entity_id
_entity_poly.type
_entity_poly.pdbx_seq_one_letter_code
_entity_poly.pdbx_strand_id
1 'polypeptide(L)'
;MEEKHIETIARGVCISDGKVLLCMPKDRSYSYLPGGHIEFGETGREALVREMKEETGLDATAGELLGVVESSFVQKGERHCEINLIYEMKIESKSEVEVGQRTVQSLESWICFDWVPCDKIDSANLLPPEMKPYCHTGKN
;
A
#
# COMPACT_ATOMS: atom_id res chain seq x y z
N MET A 1 24.46 -16.08 11.71
CA MET A 1 24.51 -14.66 11.43
C MET A 1 23.53 -14.30 10.34
N GLU A 2 22.68 -13.36 10.61
CA GLU A 2 21.69 -12.98 9.63
C GLU A 2 22.26 -12.06 8.59
N GLU A 3 21.88 -12.31 7.37
CA GLU A 3 22.19 -11.41 6.28
C GLU A 3 21.27 -10.22 6.33
N LYS A 4 21.84 -9.07 6.02
CA LYS A 4 21.05 -7.86 5.92
C LYS A 4 20.75 -7.59 4.47
N HIS A 5 19.48 -7.28 4.20
CA HIS A 5 19.03 -7.06 2.84
C HIS A 5 18.38 -5.71 2.71
N ILE A 6 18.49 -5.16 1.53
CA ILE A 6 17.65 -4.03 1.17
C ILE A 6 16.38 -4.63 0.58
N GLU A 7 15.25 -4.32 1.20
CA GLU A 7 13.98 -4.86 0.77
C GLU A 7 13.41 -4.02 -0.35
N THR A 8 12.94 -4.66 -1.38
CA THR A 8 12.33 -3.97 -2.51
C THR A 8 10.83 -4.26 -2.46
N ILE A 9 10.04 -3.21 -2.39
CA ILE A 9 8.62 -3.33 -2.12
C ILE A 9 7.84 -2.57 -3.17
N ALA A 10 6.76 -3.16 -3.65
CA ALA A 10 5.83 -2.51 -4.55
C ALA A 10 4.64 -2.01 -3.73
N ARG A 11 4.29 -0.73 -3.91
CA ARG A 11 3.18 -0.11 -3.20
C ARG A 11 2.20 0.46 -4.20
N GLY A 12 0.92 0.46 -3.86
CA GLY A 12 -0.10 0.97 -4.74
C GLY A 12 -0.84 2.15 -4.17
N VAL A 13 -1.08 3.15 -5.01
CA VAL A 13 -1.93 4.29 -4.66
C VAL A 13 -3.23 4.11 -5.41
N CYS A 14 -4.26 3.77 -4.66
CA CYS A 14 -5.59 3.55 -5.22
C CYS A 14 -6.51 4.62 -4.64
N ILE A 15 -6.91 5.56 -5.48
CA ILE A 15 -7.75 6.68 -5.04
C ILE A 15 -9.08 6.58 -5.76
N SER A 16 -10.15 6.67 -4.99
CA SER A 16 -11.49 6.63 -5.55
C SER A 16 -12.37 7.52 -4.71
N ASP A 17 -13.11 8.37 -5.36
CA ASP A 17 -14.10 9.21 -4.68
C ASP A 17 -13.48 10.04 -3.57
N GLY A 18 -12.27 10.54 -3.83
CA GLY A 18 -11.57 11.40 -2.87
C GLY A 18 -10.93 10.67 -1.71
N LYS A 19 -10.87 9.34 -1.76
CA LYS A 19 -10.31 8.55 -0.69
C LYS A 19 -9.21 7.65 -1.22
N VAL A 20 -8.22 7.41 -0.39
CA VAL A 20 -7.12 6.52 -0.73
C VAL A 20 -7.21 5.26 0.12
N LEU A 21 -6.90 4.14 -0.51
CA LEU A 21 -6.92 2.86 0.19
C LEU A 21 -5.63 2.69 0.97
N LEU A 22 -5.76 2.47 2.26
CA LEU A 22 -4.61 2.26 3.14
C LEU A 22 -4.75 0.93 3.85
N CYS A 23 -3.61 0.38 4.20
CA CYS A 23 -3.49 -0.85 4.96
C CYS A 23 -2.98 -0.49 6.35
N MET A 24 -3.42 -1.20 7.37
CA MET A 24 -3.01 -0.88 8.72
C MET A 24 -3.11 -2.12 9.60
N PRO A 25 -2.35 -2.15 10.72
CA PRO A 25 -2.54 -3.24 11.68
C PRO A 25 -3.89 -3.12 12.34
N LYS A 26 -4.31 -4.18 13.00
CA LYS A 26 -5.64 -4.21 13.61
C LYS A 26 -5.86 -3.10 14.62
N ASP A 27 -4.84 -2.68 15.33
CA ASP A 27 -4.99 -1.61 16.32
C ASP A 27 -5.01 -0.23 15.69
N ARG A 28 -4.79 -0.14 14.38
CA ARG A 28 -4.85 1.10 13.61
C ARG A 28 -3.88 2.16 14.10
N SER A 29 -2.77 1.73 14.67
CA SER A 29 -1.79 2.66 15.22
C SER A 29 -1.03 3.43 14.15
N TYR A 30 -0.95 2.88 12.95
CA TYR A 30 -0.33 3.54 11.80
C TYR A 30 -0.92 2.96 10.54
N SER A 31 -0.55 3.52 9.41
CA SER A 31 -1.03 3.03 8.12
C SER A 31 0.10 3.00 7.12
N TYR A 32 -0.14 2.31 6.03
CA TYR A 32 0.83 2.24 4.94
C TYR A 32 0.08 1.92 3.65
N LEU A 33 0.74 2.17 2.53
CA LEU A 33 0.14 1.86 1.24
C LEU A 33 0.12 0.35 1.03
N PRO A 34 -0.92 -0.17 0.39
CA PRO A 34 -1.00 -1.61 0.11
C PRO A 34 0.16 -2.07 -0.76
N GLY A 35 0.54 -3.31 -0.61
CA GLY A 35 1.58 -3.90 -1.43
C GLY A 35 2.40 -4.88 -0.63
N GLY A 36 3.57 -5.17 -1.15
CA GLY A 36 4.47 -6.11 -0.49
C GLY A 36 5.73 -6.32 -1.27
N HIS A 37 6.49 -7.29 -0.85
CA HIS A 37 7.82 -7.54 -1.39
C HIS A 37 7.77 -8.02 -2.82
N ILE A 38 8.70 -7.52 -3.63
CA ILE A 38 8.87 -7.99 -5.00
C ILE A 38 9.74 -9.24 -4.92
N GLU A 39 9.27 -10.31 -5.52
CA GLU A 39 9.98 -11.57 -5.50
C GLU A 39 10.82 -11.71 -6.75
N PHE A 40 11.88 -12.50 -6.63
CA PHE A 40 12.74 -12.75 -7.75
C PHE A 40 11.89 -13.28 -8.92
N GLY A 41 12.08 -12.70 -10.08
CA GLY A 41 11.34 -13.13 -11.26
C GLY A 41 10.07 -12.36 -11.56
N GLU A 42 9.69 -11.41 -10.67
CA GLU A 42 8.51 -10.58 -10.96
C GLU A 42 8.91 -9.13 -11.12
N THR A 43 8.09 -8.40 -11.88
CA THR A 43 8.20 -6.95 -11.89
C THR A 43 7.48 -6.38 -10.68
N GLY A 44 7.70 -5.10 -10.40
CA GLY A 44 6.97 -4.45 -9.33
C GLY A 44 5.48 -4.46 -9.56
N ARG A 45 5.04 -4.25 -10.80
CA ARG A 45 3.61 -4.30 -11.12
C ARG A 45 3.03 -5.67 -10.85
N GLU A 46 3.74 -6.71 -11.24
CA GLU A 46 3.27 -8.08 -11.00
C GLU A 46 3.19 -8.38 -9.52
N ALA A 47 4.19 -7.91 -8.76
CA ALA A 47 4.18 -8.12 -7.32
C ALA A 47 2.98 -7.45 -6.66
N LEU A 48 2.67 -6.22 -7.09
CA LEU A 48 1.54 -5.50 -6.50
C LEU A 48 0.23 -6.22 -6.76
N VAL A 49 0.03 -6.69 -7.99
CA VAL A 49 -1.19 -7.41 -8.34
C VAL A 49 -1.29 -8.70 -7.52
N ARG A 50 -0.19 -9.42 -7.40
CA ARG A 50 -0.17 -10.66 -6.62
C ARG A 50 -0.48 -10.40 -5.15
N GLU A 51 0.16 -9.38 -4.57
CA GLU A 51 -0.05 -9.07 -3.16
C GLU A 51 -1.49 -8.69 -2.87
N MET A 52 -2.10 -7.89 -3.75
CA MET A 52 -3.49 -7.53 -3.55
C MET A 52 -4.40 -8.75 -3.61
N LYS A 53 -4.12 -9.66 -4.52
CA LYS A 53 -4.92 -10.88 -4.60
C LYS A 53 -4.78 -11.72 -3.34
N GLU A 54 -3.56 -11.82 -2.84
CA GLU A 54 -3.32 -12.61 -1.63
C GLU A 54 -3.97 -11.99 -0.40
N GLU A 55 -3.91 -10.65 -0.30
CA GLU A 55 -4.37 -9.98 0.91
C GLU A 55 -5.85 -9.69 0.92
N THR A 56 -6.45 -9.45 -0.22
CA THR A 56 -7.86 -9.05 -0.29
C THR A 56 -8.73 -9.95 -1.14
N GLY A 57 -8.13 -10.77 -1.98
CA GLY A 57 -8.87 -11.54 -2.95
C GLY A 57 -9.34 -10.73 -4.15
N LEU A 58 -9.01 -9.44 -4.19
CA LEU A 58 -9.50 -8.58 -5.26
C LEU A 58 -8.49 -8.52 -6.38
N ASP A 59 -9.00 -8.31 -7.57
CA ASP A 59 -8.17 -8.13 -8.76
C ASP A 59 -7.79 -6.66 -8.87
N ALA A 60 -6.51 -6.41 -8.97
CA ALA A 60 -5.99 -5.06 -9.08
C ALA A 60 -5.23 -4.91 -10.37
N THR A 61 -5.16 -3.67 -10.85
CA THR A 61 -4.36 -3.32 -12.01
C THR A 61 -3.34 -2.29 -11.57
N ALA A 62 -2.08 -2.52 -11.91
CA ALA A 62 -1.01 -1.59 -11.59
C ALA A 62 -0.72 -0.75 -12.82
N GLY A 63 -0.72 0.56 -12.64
CA GLY A 63 -0.50 1.50 -13.73
C GLY A 63 0.89 2.09 -13.72
N GLU A 64 0.95 3.40 -13.83
CA GLU A 64 2.23 4.10 -13.95
C GLU A 64 3.02 4.08 -12.66
N LEU A 65 4.34 4.02 -12.78
CA LEU A 65 5.22 4.22 -11.64
C LEU A 65 5.21 5.71 -11.31
N LEU A 66 4.77 6.02 -10.11
CA LEU A 66 4.64 7.40 -9.66
C LEU A 66 5.90 7.92 -9.01
N GLY A 67 6.66 7.04 -8.39
CA GLY A 67 7.89 7.45 -7.74
C GLY A 67 8.54 6.32 -6.98
N VAL A 68 9.65 6.66 -6.34
CA VAL A 68 10.42 5.73 -5.54
C VAL A 68 10.69 6.41 -4.22
N VAL A 69 10.42 5.71 -3.12
CA VAL A 69 10.68 6.23 -1.79
C VAL A 69 11.61 5.26 -1.08
N GLU A 70 12.75 5.77 -0.65
CA GLU A 70 13.67 5.01 0.17
C GLU A 70 13.38 5.29 1.63
N SER A 71 13.37 4.25 2.44
CA SER A 71 13.12 4.45 3.86
C SER A 71 13.99 3.53 4.68
N SER A 72 14.23 3.95 5.91
CA SER A 72 15.01 3.16 6.85
C SER A 72 14.39 3.38 8.23
N PHE A 73 14.17 2.29 8.95
CA PHE A 73 13.54 2.38 10.25
C PHE A 73 13.98 1.20 11.10
N VAL A 74 13.75 1.31 12.41
CA VAL A 74 14.05 0.23 13.34
C VAL A 74 12.74 -0.35 13.83
N GLN A 75 12.60 -1.66 13.77
CA GLN A 75 11.42 -2.34 14.24
C GLN A 75 11.86 -3.60 14.97
N LYS A 76 11.40 -3.76 16.20
CA LYS A 76 11.77 -4.90 17.03
C LYS A 76 13.27 -5.05 17.14
N GLY A 77 13.95 -3.93 17.28
CA GLY A 77 15.40 -3.93 17.46
C GLY A 77 16.21 -4.13 16.20
N GLU A 78 15.55 -4.28 15.06
CA GLU A 78 16.26 -4.52 13.81
C GLU A 78 16.07 -3.36 12.86
N ARG A 79 17.14 -3.02 12.15
CA ARG A 79 17.10 -1.97 11.16
C ARG A 79 16.59 -2.54 9.83
N HIS A 80 15.65 -1.82 9.25
CA HIS A 80 15.11 -2.18 7.94
C HIS A 80 15.42 -1.07 6.96
N CYS A 81 15.85 -1.46 5.78
CA CYS A 81 16.10 -0.54 4.69
C CYS A 81 15.25 -0.98 3.51
N GLU A 82 14.46 -0.06 2.97
CA GLU A 82 13.49 -0.39 1.93
C GLU A 82 13.62 0.55 0.75
N ILE A 83 13.42 -0.01 -0.42
CA ILE A 83 13.19 0.77 -1.63
C ILE A 83 11.76 0.47 -2.04
N ASN A 84 10.92 1.48 -2.01
CA ASN A 84 9.50 1.34 -2.33
C ASN A 84 9.22 1.90 -3.70
N LEU A 85 8.71 1.07 -4.58
CA LEU A 85 8.26 1.49 -5.91
C LEU A 85 6.77 1.76 -5.81
N ILE A 86 6.36 2.97 -6.16
CA ILE A 86 4.99 3.40 -5.94
C ILE A 86 4.29 3.52 -7.27
N TYR A 87 3.21 2.75 -7.42
CA TYR A 87 2.46 2.66 -8.68
C TYR A 87 1.04 3.16 -8.48
N GLU A 88 0.46 3.70 -9.54
CA GLU A 88 -0.98 3.81 -9.58
C GLU A 88 -1.60 2.44 -9.49
N MET A 89 -2.72 2.35 -8.80
CA MET A 89 -3.41 1.07 -8.67
C MET A 89 -4.90 1.28 -8.77
N LYS A 90 -5.56 0.38 -9.47
CA LYS A 90 -7.02 0.35 -9.55
C LYS A 90 -7.48 -1.02 -9.12
N ILE A 91 -8.59 -1.04 -8.43
CA ILE A 91 -9.22 -2.28 -8.01
C ILE A 91 -10.43 -2.48 -8.87
N GLU A 92 -10.52 -3.66 -9.47
CA GLU A 92 -11.69 -3.98 -10.26
C GLU A 92 -12.79 -4.39 -9.34
N SER A 93 -13.80 -3.55 -9.27
CA SER A 93 -14.91 -3.80 -8.40
C SER A 93 -15.80 -4.84 -9.03
N LYS A 94 -16.10 -5.85 -8.28
CA LYS A 94 -17.04 -6.85 -8.72
C LYS A 94 -18.28 -6.71 -7.91
N SER A 95 -18.71 -5.54 -7.66
CA SER A 95 -19.98 -5.29 -7.05
C SER A 95 -20.03 -5.52 -5.56
N GLU A 96 -19.26 -6.41 -5.02
CA GLU A 96 -19.32 -6.60 -3.56
C GLU A 96 -18.72 -5.48 -2.79
N VAL A 97 -17.75 -4.78 -3.42
CA VAL A 97 -17.11 -3.67 -2.75
C VAL A 97 -17.37 -2.43 -3.56
N GLU A 98 -18.01 -1.46 -2.94
CA GLU A 98 -18.20 -0.18 -3.58
C GLU A 98 -16.98 0.64 -3.30
N VAL A 99 -16.21 0.86 -4.32
CA VAL A 99 -14.92 1.49 -4.21
C VAL A 99 -15.07 2.86 -3.57
N GLY A 100 -14.25 3.12 -2.56
CA GLY A 100 -14.28 4.39 -1.85
C GLY A 100 -15.37 4.51 -0.81
N GLN A 101 -16.13 3.47 -0.59
CA GLN A 101 -17.32 3.59 0.24
C GLN A 101 -17.26 2.82 1.54
N ARG A 102 -16.45 1.78 1.61
CA ARG A 102 -16.40 1.02 2.84
C ARG A 102 -15.11 0.24 2.90
N THR A 103 -14.89 -0.37 4.05
CA THR A 103 -13.69 -1.13 4.33
C THR A 103 -13.57 -2.31 3.38
N VAL A 104 -12.40 -2.47 2.81
CA VAL A 104 -12.06 -3.62 2.02
C VAL A 104 -11.70 -4.74 2.99
N GLN A 105 -12.31 -5.89 2.82
CA GLN A 105 -12.07 -6.98 3.73
C GLN A 105 -10.73 -7.62 3.45
N SER A 106 -9.93 -7.79 4.51
CA SER A 106 -8.64 -8.45 4.40
C SER A 106 -8.79 -9.94 4.58
N LEU A 107 -8.05 -10.71 3.80
CA LEU A 107 -7.96 -12.15 3.97
C LEU A 107 -6.95 -12.53 5.05
N GLU A 108 -6.13 -11.57 5.47
CA GLU A 108 -5.13 -11.81 6.51
C GLU A 108 -5.58 -11.18 7.79
N SER A 109 -5.53 -11.95 8.87
CA SER A 109 -6.20 -11.56 10.10
C SER A 109 -5.51 -10.45 10.87
N TRP A 110 -4.24 -10.18 10.58
CA TRP A 110 -3.50 -9.17 11.36
C TRP A 110 -3.54 -7.78 10.74
N ILE A 111 -4.13 -7.62 9.57
CA ILE A 111 -4.20 -6.32 8.92
C ILE A 111 -5.63 -6.02 8.53
N CYS A 112 -5.89 -4.75 8.32
CA CYS A 112 -7.17 -4.31 7.77
C CYS A 112 -6.91 -3.23 6.74
N PHE A 113 -7.88 -3.01 5.88
CA PHE A 113 -7.83 -2.01 4.84
C PHE A 113 -8.96 -1.03 5.04
N ASP A 114 -8.71 0.23 4.76
CA ASP A 114 -9.73 1.24 4.92
C ASP A 114 -9.54 2.32 3.87
N TRP A 115 -10.63 2.96 3.51
CA TRP A 115 -10.61 4.11 2.62
C TRP A 115 -10.53 5.35 3.48
N VAL A 116 -9.46 6.13 3.30
CA VAL A 116 -9.21 7.31 4.10
C VAL A 116 -9.33 8.53 3.20
N PRO A 117 -10.11 9.53 3.59
CA PRO A 117 -10.18 10.76 2.78
C PRO A 117 -8.80 11.33 2.56
N CYS A 118 -8.52 11.70 1.33
CA CYS A 118 -7.17 12.19 0.99
C CYS A 118 -6.82 13.44 1.76
N ASP A 119 -7.82 14.29 2.09
CA ASP A 119 -7.55 15.49 2.84
C ASP A 119 -7.36 15.23 4.34
N LYS A 120 -7.48 13.98 4.77
CA LYS A 120 -7.23 13.61 6.17
C LYS A 120 -6.05 12.68 6.30
N ILE A 121 -5.19 12.66 5.29
CA ILE A 121 -4.07 11.72 5.29
C ILE A 121 -3.12 11.97 6.45
N ASP A 122 -3.04 13.21 6.93
CA ASP A 122 -2.14 13.51 8.04
C ASP A 122 -2.59 12.84 9.33
N SER A 123 -3.87 12.58 9.50
CA SER A 123 -4.34 11.94 10.72
C SER A 123 -4.26 10.42 10.64
N ALA A 124 -3.85 9.87 9.52
CA ALA A 124 -3.78 8.42 9.34
C ALA A 124 -2.43 7.83 9.75
N ASN A 125 -1.48 8.68 10.12
CA ASN A 125 -0.14 8.23 10.49
C ASN A 125 0.48 7.32 9.43
N LEU A 126 0.49 7.83 8.20
CA LEU A 126 1.00 7.07 7.06
C LEU A 126 2.52 6.96 7.15
N LEU A 127 3.03 5.74 7.01
CA LEU A 127 4.45 5.46 7.11
C LEU A 127 4.93 4.78 5.83
N PRO A 128 6.09 5.11 5.35
CA PRO A 128 6.86 6.27 5.77
C PRO A 128 6.18 7.57 5.33
N PRO A 129 6.42 8.66 6.04
CA PRO A 129 5.69 9.91 5.72
C PRO A 129 5.93 10.42 4.32
N GLU A 130 7.03 10.03 3.71
CA GLU A 130 7.34 10.44 2.35
C GLU A 130 6.34 9.92 1.33
N MET A 131 5.47 9.00 1.75
CA MET A 131 4.41 8.50 0.87
C MET A 131 3.27 9.49 0.71
N LYS A 132 3.12 10.44 1.65
CA LYS A 132 1.96 11.32 1.65
C LYS A 132 1.77 12.09 0.35
N PRO A 133 2.82 12.60 -0.31
CA PRO A 133 2.58 13.37 -1.53
C PRO A 133 1.90 12.58 -2.64
N TYR A 134 1.92 11.27 -2.57
CA TYR A 134 1.29 10.45 -3.60
C TYR A 134 -0.20 10.22 -3.35
N CYS A 135 -0.69 10.63 -2.20
CA CYS A 135 -2.07 10.33 -1.80
C CYS A 135 -2.99 11.51 -2.03
N HIS A 136 -2.94 12.09 -3.23
CA HIS A 136 -3.76 13.24 -3.57
C HIS A 136 -4.72 12.90 -4.69
N THR A 137 -5.92 13.45 -4.60
CA THR A 137 -6.91 13.23 -5.62
C THR A 137 -6.60 14.03 -6.87
N GLY A 138 -5.97 15.12 -6.70
CA GLY A 138 -5.83 15.98 -7.82
C GLY A 138 -4.62 15.63 -8.58
N LYS A 139 -4.73 15.58 -9.66
CA LYS A 139 -3.69 15.48 -10.28
C LYS A 139 -3.30 16.60 -10.72
N ASN A 140 -2.84 17.09 -10.63
CA ASN A 140 -2.66 18.31 -10.87
C ASN A 140 -2.07 18.45 -11.70
#